data_3d90495b55181ef95f9fa8f0856bdf39
#
_entry.id   3d90495b55181ef95f9fa8f0856bdf39
#
_cell.length_a   1.000
_cell.length_b   1.000
_cell.length_c   1.000
_cell.angle_alpha   90.00
_cell.angle_beta   90.00
_cell.angle_gamma   90.00
#
_symmetry.space_group_name_H-M   'P 1'
#
loop_
_entity.id
_entity.type
_entity.pdbx_description
1 polymer ?
#
loop_
_entity_poly.entity_id
_entity_poly.type
_entity_poly.pdbx_seq_one_letter_code
_entity_poly.pdbx_strand_id
1 'polypeptide(L)'
;DMFKGFTIDRQVSAALLLVIMLEYAVSDWAAIYVKEDMKIVGGIHTLPYILFTLAMIVGRLNLHNLLPRYSIDYLVVRASLLSGLSFIAGIIAVTIVGTANKTLVIVILSITFTIAGLGSSFLGPSVMNAANTRSKFPSSVVIGQIGVINISLVFVVRWVVAWTAQATTLSIALLIPAVMLLSVPYFAKIFKSA
;
A
#
# COMPACT_ATOMS: atom_id res chain seq x y z
N ASP A 1 11.09 1.76 30.93
CA ASP A 1 9.62 1.71 31.04
C ASP A 1 8.87 1.63 29.71
N MET A 2 9.57 1.48 28.58
CA MET A 2 8.99 1.39 27.22
C MET A 2 8.00 0.21 27.05
N PHE A 3 8.12 -0.81 27.88
CA PHE A 3 7.24 -1.98 27.85
C PHE A 3 6.18 -2.01 28.99
N LYS A 4 6.25 -1.11 29.97
CA LYS A 4 5.22 -0.95 30.98
C LYS A 4 4.07 -0.13 30.40
N GLY A 5 2.91 -0.75 30.17
CA GLY A 5 1.74 -0.09 29.61
C GLY A 5 1.61 -0.27 28.10
N PHE A 6 2.08 -1.39 27.55
CA PHE A 6 1.91 -1.75 26.14
C PHE A 6 0.41 -1.93 25.82
N THR A 7 -0.28 -0.84 25.55
CA THR A 7 -1.68 -0.85 25.09
C THR A 7 -1.73 -0.80 23.59
N ILE A 8 -1.80 -1.98 22.97
CA ILE A 8 -1.91 -2.11 21.53
C ILE A 8 -3.34 -1.77 21.11
N ASP A 9 -3.52 -0.71 20.33
CA ASP A 9 -4.75 -0.55 19.58
C ASP A 9 -4.72 -1.52 18.36
N ARG A 10 -5.36 -2.68 18.54
CA ARG A 10 -5.39 -3.74 17.53
C ARG A 10 -6.00 -3.27 16.21
N GLN A 11 -6.98 -2.37 16.25
CA GLN A 11 -7.64 -1.85 15.06
C GLN A 11 -6.71 -0.95 14.26
N VAL A 12 -5.97 -0.07 14.94
CA VAL A 12 -4.99 0.81 14.32
C VAL A 12 -3.82 0.00 13.75
N SER A 13 -3.30 -0.99 14.50
CA SER A 13 -2.22 -1.84 14.01
C SER A 13 -2.63 -2.66 12.79
N ALA A 14 -3.85 -3.21 12.78
CA ALA A 14 -4.39 -3.90 11.62
C ALA A 14 -4.57 -2.96 10.42
N ALA A 15 -5.16 -1.78 10.63
CA ALA A 15 -5.33 -0.79 9.57
C ALA A 15 -3.98 -0.34 8.99
N LEU A 16 -2.97 -0.09 9.83
CA LEU A 16 -1.64 0.28 9.37
C LEU A 16 -1.02 -0.82 8.51
N LEU A 17 -1.09 -2.08 8.95
CA LEU A 17 -0.61 -3.21 8.15
C LEU A 17 -1.28 -3.25 6.78
N LEU A 18 -2.61 -3.12 6.74
CA LEU A 18 -3.38 -3.17 5.48
C LEU A 18 -2.97 -2.07 4.50
N VAL A 19 -2.70 -0.85 4.99
CA VAL A 19 -2.39 0.29 4.11
C VAL A 19 -0.94 0.31 3.63
N ILE A 20 0.02 -0.18 4.44
CA ILE A 20 1.45 -0.11 4.07
C ILE A 20 1.91 -1.30 3.22
N MET A 21 1.17 -2.41 3.24
CA MET A 21 1.61 -3.63 2.55
C MET A 21 1.72 -3.47 1.04
N LEU A 22 0.86 -2.65 0.41
CA LEU A 22 0.97 -2.40 -1.03
C LEU A 22 2.23 -1.61 -1.36
N GLU A 23 2.61 -0.60 -0.55
CA GLU A 23 3.87 0.15 -0.72
C GLU A 23 5.07 -0.79 -0.68
N TYR A 24 5.12 -1.67 0.32
CA TYR A 24 6.21 -2.66 0.45
C TYR A 24 6.23 -3.64 -0.72
N ALA A 25 5.07 -4.17 -1.11
CA ALA A 25 4.99 -5.11 -2.22
C ALA A 25 5.47 -4.48 -3.54
N VAL A 26 5.09 -3.23 -3.81
CA VAL A 26 5.56 -2.51 -5.00
C VAL A 26 7.07 -2.26 -4.92
N SER A 27 7.58 -1.82 -3.76
CA SER A 27 9.01 -1.57 -3.57
C SER A 27 9.87 -2.83 -3.74
N ASP A 28 9.40 -3.96 -3.22
CA ASP A 28 10.16 -5.21 -3.25
C ASP A 28 10.04 -5.95 -4.58
N TRP A 29 8.86 -5.93 -5.20
CA TRP A 29 8.52 -6.89 -6.24
C TRP A 29 8.12 -6.30 -7.58
N ALA A 30 7.75 -5.00 -7.67
CA ALA A 30 7.23 -4.45 -8.93
C ALA A 30 8.23 -4.55 -10.08
N ALA A 31 9.49 -4.17 -9.86
CA ALA A 31 10.52 -4.24 -10.88
C ALA A 31 10.86 -5.70 -11.26
N ILE A 32 10.88 -6.60 -10.27
CA ILE A 32 11.11 -8.03 -10.48
C ILE A 32 9.96 -8.63 -11.30
N TYR A 33 8.72 -8.29 -10.97
CA TYR A 33 7.53 -8.73 -11.68
C TYR A 33 7.59 -8.36 -13.18
N VAL A 34 7.90 -7.10 -13.47
CA VAL A 34 7.99 -6.64 -14.86
C VAL A 34 9.15 -7.31 -15.59
N LYS A 35 10.28 -7.53 -14.90
CA LYS A 35 11.46 -8.16 -15.50
C LYS A 35 11.27 -9.66 -15.71
N GLU A 36 10.86 -10.39 -14.69
CA GLU A 36 10.88 -11.85 -14.69
C GLU A 36 9.58 -12.46 -15.22
N ASP A 37 8.40 -11.95 -14.85
CA ASP A 37 7.11 -12.46 -15.29
C ASP A 37 6.75 -11.90 -16.68
N MET A 38 6.90 -10.58 -16.88
CA MET A 38 6.55 -9.94 -18.16
C MET A 38 7.70 -9.95 -19.17
N LYS A 39 8.89 -10.46 -18.81
CA LYS A 39 10.08 -10.60 -19.67
C LYS A 39 10.53 -9.27 -20.31
N ILE A 40 10.41 -8.17 -19.57
CA ILE A 40 10.81 -6.83 -20.01
C ILE A 40 12.12 -6.45 -19.33
N VAL A 41 13.16 -6.19 -20.13
CA VAL A 41 14.52 -5.87 -19.68
C VAL A 41 14.94 -4.47 -20.17
N GLY A 42 16.14 -4.02 -19.80
CA GLY A 42 16.71 -2.79 -20.33
C GLY A 42 16.34 -1.51 -19.57
N GLY A 43 16.20 -1.59 -18.25
CA GLY A 43 15.94 -0.44 -17.39
C GLY A 43 14.46 0.01 -17.36
N ILE A 44 13.73 -0.10 -18.46
CA ILE A 44 12.32 0.29 -18.56
C ILE A 44 11.41 -0.52 -17.62
N HIS A 45 11.82 -1.71 -17.19
CA HIS A 45 11.09 -2.53 -16.23
C HIS A 45 10.90 -1.88 -14.86
N THR A 46 11.70 -0.86 -14.52
CA THR A 46 11.56 -0.10 -13.27
C THR A 46 10.57 1.06 -13.38
N LEU A 47 10.12 1.42 -14.57
CA LEU A 47 9.28 2.59 -14.81
C LEU A 47 7.96 2.56 -14.01
N PRO A 48 7.18 1.46 -13.96
CA PRO A 48 5.96 1.43 -13.15
C PRO A 48 6.22 1.69 -11.66
N TYR A 49 7.31 1.15 -11.10
CA TYR A 49 7.72 1.41 -9.72
C TYR A 49 8.08 2.90 -9.50
N ILE A 50 8.86 3.49 -10.41
CA ILE A 50 9.25 4.90 -10.32
C ILE A 50 8.01 5.79 -10.34
N LEU A 51 7.07 5.53 -11.25
CA LEU A 51 5.84 6.30 -11.38
C LEU A 51 4.92 6.14 -10.16
N PHE A 52 4.82 4.94 -9.60
CA PHE A 52 4.12 4.70 -8.34
C PHE A 52 4.69 5.58 -7.22
N THR A 53 6.02 5.58 -7.04
CA THR A 53 6.71 6.33 -6.01
C THR A 53 6.57 7.84 -6.20
N LEU A 54 6.72 8.34 -7.43
CA LEU A 54 6.51 9.75 -7.77
C LEU A 54 5.06 10.18 -7.49
N ALA A 55 4.09 9.34 -7.87
CA ALA A 55 2.68 9.60 -7.60
C ALA A 55 2.39 9.67 -6.10
N MET A 56 3.01 8.82 -5.29
CA MET A 56 2.92 8.90 -3.82
C MET A 56 3.45 10.22 -3.27
N ILE A 57 4.59 10.70 -3.76
CA ILE A 57 5.16 11.99 -3.36
C ILE A 57 4.20 13.12 -3.71
N VAL A 58 3.73 13.16 -4.96
CA VAL A 58 2.77 14.16 -5.44
C VAL A 58 1.47 14.14 -4.62
N GLY A 59 0.94 12.95 -4.34
CA GLY A 59 -0.27 12.79 -3.54
C GLY A 59 -0.11 13.31 -2.10
N ARG A 60 1.04 13.04 -1.46
CA ARG A 60 1.34 13.57 -0.11
C ARG A 60 1.43 15.09 -0.09
N LEU A 61 2.08 15.68 -1.08
CA LEU A 61 2.21 17.15 -1.19
C LEU A 61 0.86 17.84 -1.42
N ASN A 62 -0.08 17.18 -2.08
CA ASN A 62 -1.40 17.73 -2.38
C ASN A 62 -2.47 17.44 -1.31
N LEU A 63 -2.17 16.66 -0.29
CA LEU A 63 -3.14 16.29 0.75
C LEU A 63 -3.72 17.53 1.46
N HIS A 64 -2.91 18.55 1.74
CA HIS A 64 -3.35 19.79 2.40
C HIS A 64 -4.43 20.54 1.61
N ASN A 65 -4.50 20.37 0.28
CA ASN A 65 -5.55 20.96 -0.57
C ASN A 65 -6.86 20.17 -0.52
N LEU A 66 -6.82 18.90 -0.13
CA LEU A 66 -7.98 18.01 -0.09
C LEU A 66 -8.68 18.05 1.28
N LEU A 67 -7.92 18.14 2.37
CA LEU A 67 -8.44 18.12 3.74
C LEU A 67 -9.48 19.21 4.05
N PRO A 68 -9.41 20.46 3.52
CA PRO A 68 -10.44 21.46 3.74
C PRO A 68 -11.77 21.15 3.06
N ARG A 69 -11.77 20.25 2.07
CA ARG A 69 -12.95 19.93 1.24
C ARG A 69 -13.62 18.63 1.61
N TYR A 70 -12.85 17.67 2.15
CA TYR A 70 -13.33 16.32 2.41
C TYR A 70 -12.86 15.83 3.77
N SER A 71 -13.69 15.05 4.46
CA SER A 71 -13.31 14.40 5.71
C SER A 71 -12.26 13.32 5.48
N ILE A 72 -11.39 13.10 6.46
CA ILE A 72 -10.28 12.15 6.35
C ILE A 72 -10.78 10.71 6.17
N ASP A 73 -11.87 10.32 6.83
CA ASP A 73 -12.47 8.99 6.68
C ASP A 73 -12.99 8.75 5.26
N TYR A 74 -13.63 9.77 4.64
CA TYR A 74 -14.04 9.72 3.25
C TYR A 74 -12.86 9.55 2.29
N LEU A 75 -11.82 10.36 2.49
CA LEU A 75 -10.61 10.30 1.66
C LEU A 75 -9.91 8.96 1.77
N VAL A 76 -9.74 8.42 2.99
CA VAL A 76 -9.08 7.13 3.21
C VAL A 76 -9.84 5.98 2.54
N VAL A 77 -11.16 5.94 2.66
CA VAL A 77 -11.98 4.91 2.02
C VAL A 77 -11.85 4.95 0.50
N ARG A 78 -12.01 6.14 -0.09
CA ARG A 78 -11.94 6.30 -1.55
C ARG A 78 -10.54 6.02 -2.09
N ALA A 79 -9.53 6.49 -1.40
CA ALA A 79 -8.13 6.31 -1.78
C ALA A 79 -7.69 4.84 -1.70
N SER A 80 -8.07 4.12 -0.65
CA SER A 80 -7.76 2.69 -0.53
C SER A 80 -8.45 1.85 -1.61
N LEU A 81 -9.71 2.14 -1.93
CA LEU A 81 -10.42 1.48 -3.02
C LEU A 81 -9.79 1.80 -4.37
N LEU A 82 -9.51 3.08 -4.65
CA LEU A 82 -8.88 3.50 -5.90
C LEU A 82 -7.51 2.82 -6.08
N SER A 83 -6.70 2.82 -5.04
CA SER A 83 -5.37 2.22 -5.07
C SER A 83 -5.44 0.71 -5.28
N GLY A 84 -6.21 0.00 -4.46
CA GLY A 84 -6.33 -1.46 -4.56
C GLY A 84 -6.94 -1.92 -5.88
N LEU A 85 -8.03 -1.28 -6.33
CA LEU A 85 -8.69 -1.67 -7.58
C LEU A 85 -7.83 -1.36 -8.80
N SER A 86 -7.15 -0.20 -8.86
CA SER A 86 -6.28 0.12 -9.98
C SER A 86 -5.09 -0.83 -10.07
N PHE A 87 -4.50 -1.19 -8.92
CA PHE A 87 -3.40 -2.15 -8.89
C PHE A 87 -3.85 -3.53 -9.37
N ILE A 88 -4.96 -4.05 -8.86
CA ILE A 88 -5.53 -5.34 -9.30
C ILE A 88 -5.86 -5.31 -10.80
N ALA A 89 -6.51 -4.25 -11.27
CA ALA A 89 -6.84 -4.08 -12.68
C ALA A 89 -5.59 -4.12 -13.57
N GLY A 90 -4.49 -3.46 -13.13
CA GLY A 90 -3.21 -3.50 -13.82
C GLY A 90 -2.64 -4.91 -13.92
N ILE A 91 -2.56 -5.64 -12.81
CA ILE A 91 -2.05 -7.02 -12.78
C ILE A 91 -2.89 -7.95 -13.66
N ILE A 92 -4.22 -7.87 -13.57
CA ILE A 92 -5.12 -8.70 -14.38
C ILE A 92 -4.98 -8.36 -15.88
N ALA A 93 -4.99 -7.07 -16.22
CA ALA A 93 -4.89 -6.64 -17.62
C ALA A 93 -3.59 -7.12 -18.28
N VAL A 94 -2.45 -6.99 -17.61
CA VAL A 94 -1.18 -7.45 -18.18
C VAL A 94 -1.06 -8.97 -18.20
N THR A 95 -1.70 -9.66 -17.28
CA THR A 95 -1.77 -11.13 -17.32
C THR A 95 -2.56 -11.61 -18.54
N ILE A 96 -3.62 -10.89 -18.93
CA ILE A 96 -4.40 -11.19 -20.16
C ILE A 96 -3.59 -10.85 -21.43
N VAL A 97 -2.91 -9.69 -21.45
CA VAL A 97 -2.06 -9.28 -22.59
C VAL A 97 -0.87 -10.24 -22.77
N GLY A 98 -0.37 -10.79 -21.68
CA GLY A 98 0.80 -11.65 -21.66
C GLY A 98 2.07 -10.94 -22.10
N THR A 99 3.07 -11.70 -22.52
CA THR A 99 4.40 -11.18 -22.92
C THR A 99 4.50 -10.76 -24.38
N ALA A 100 3.43 -10.88 -25.17
CA ALA A 100 3.43 -10.63 -26.60
C ALA A 100 3.61 -9.14 -26.95
N ASN A 101 2.99 -8.24 -26.19
CA ASN A 101 3.07 -6.80 -26.40
C ASN A 101 3.68 -6.07 -25.20
N LYS A 102 5.00 -6.04 -25.15
CA LYS A 102 5.78 -5.45 -24.05
C LYS A 102 5.49 -3.95 -23.83
N THR A 103 5.28 -3.20 -24.92
CA THR A 103 4.96 -1.78 -24.85
C THR A 103 3.62 -1.55 -24.16
N LEU A 104 2.60 -2.33 -24.55
CA LEU A 104 1.27 -2.24 -23.93
C LEU A 104 1.31 -2.62 -22.45
N VAL A 105 2.07 -3.65 -22.07
CA VAL A 105 2.29 -4.05 -20.67
C VAL A 105 2.87 -2.90 -19.86
N ILE A 106 3.94 -2.26 -20.33
CA ILE A 106 4.55 -1.11 -19.64
C ILE A 106 3.57 0.05 -19.50
N VAL A 107 2.81 0.37 -20.54
CA VAL A 107 1.82 1.47 -20.51
C VAL A 107 0.73 1.18 -19.47
N ILE A 108 0.15 -0.03 -19.48
CA ILE A 108 -0.89 -0.43 -18.53
C ILE A 108 -0.37 -0.34 -17.10
N LEU A 109 0.78 -0.95 -16.82
CA LEU A 109 1.36 -0.95 -15.46
C LEU A 109 1.75 0.47 -15.03
N SER A 110 2.29 1.29 -15.92
CA SER A 110 2.65 2.67 -15.62
C SER A 110 1.42 3.49 -15.21
N ILE A 111 0.32 3.38 -15.92
CA ILE A 111 -0.92 4.09 -15.62
C ILE A 111 -1.53 3.58 -14.31
N THR A 112 -1.72 2.28 -14.19
CA THR A 112 -2.40 1.68 -13.04
C THR A 112 -1.61 1.82 -11.75
N PHE A 113 -0.28 1.72 -11.81
CA PHE A 113 0.59 1.92 -10.65
C PHE A 113 0.68 3.40 -10.25
N THR A 114 0.63 4.34 -11.21
CA THR A 114 0.53 5.77 -10.91
C THR A 114 -0.75 6.06 -10.12
N ILE A 115 -1.90 5.55 -10.57
CA ILE A 115 -3.18 5.71 -9.87
C ILE A 115 -3.12 5.05 -8.48
N ALA A 116 -2.55 3.85 -8.39
CA ALA A 116 -2.38 3.15 -7.12
C ALA A 116 -1.49 3.94 -6.15
N GLY A 117 -0.39 4.53 -6.64
CA GLY A 117 0.51 5.37 -5.85
C GLY A 117 -0.17 6.63 -5.32
N LEU A 118 -0.95 7.32 -6.14
CA LEU A 118 -1.76 8.47 -5.70
C LEU A 118 -2.72 8.08 -4.58
N GLY A 119 -3.44 6.97 -4.72
CA GLY A 119 -4.34 6.47 -3.70
C GLY A 119 -3.63 6.04 -2.41
N SER A 120 -2.46 5.42 -2.48
CA SER A 120 -1.69 4.98 -1.31
C SER A 120 -1.02 6.12 -0.55
N SER A 121 -0.85 7.29 -1.17
CA SER A 121 0.08 8.35 -0.76
C SER A 121 -0.05 8.81 0.69
N PHE A 122 -1.26 8.95 1.22
CA PHE A 122 -1.51 9.48 2.55
C PHE A 122 -2.11 8.47 3.54
N LEU A 123 -2.36 7.23 3.11
CA LEU A 123 -3.02 6.22 3.96
C LEU A 123 -2.23 5.90 5.22
N GLY A 124 -0.92 5.62 5.08
CA GLY A 124 -0.04 5.36 6.22
C GLY A 124 0.02 6.51 7.22
N PRO A 125 0.35 7.74 6.80
CA PRO A 125 0.30 8.92 7.67
C PRO A 125 -1.05 9.13 8.36
N SER A 126 -2.17 8.89 7.66
CA SER A 126 -3.51 9.03 8.24
C SER A 126 -3.78 8.05 9.37
N VAL A 127 -3.35 6.78 9.20
CA VAL A 127 -3.48 5.78 10.27
C VAL A 127 -2.58 6.14 11.47
N MET A 128 -1.36 6.61 11.22
CA MET A 128 -0.46 7.05 12.30
C MET A 128 -1.02 8.25 13.06
N ASN A 129 -1.65 9.21 12.37
CA ASN A 129 -2.34 10.33 13.00
C ASN A 129 -3.52 9.84 13.86
N ALA A 130 -4.35 8.93 13.33
CA ALA A 130 -5.44 8.32 14.08
C ALA A 130 -4.93 7.57 15.33
N ALA A 131 -3.78 6.91 15.25
CA ALA A 131 -3.14 6.28 16.40
C ALA A 131 -2.80 7.27 17.50
N ASN A 132 -2.21 8.40 17.12
CA ASN A 132 -1.82 9.45 18.07
C ASN A 132 -3.03 10.10 18.74
N THR A 133 -4.09 10.41 18.00
CA THR A 133 -5.30 11.05 18.55
C THR A 133 -6.11 10.13 19.46
N ARG A 134 -6.06 8.82 19.24
CA ARG A 134 -6.75 7.81 20.05
C ARG A 134 -6.00 7.41 21.31
N SER A 135 -4.71 7.71 21.38
CA SER A 135 -3.85 7.32 22.48
C SER A 135 -3.74 8.42 23.56
N LYS A 136 -3.61 7.99 24.82
CA LYS A 136 -3.28 8.87 25.95
C LYS A 136 -1.77 9.02 26.17
N PHE A 137 -0.96 8.28 25.43
CA PHE A 137 0.49 8.31 25.55
C PHE A 137 1.12 9.35 24.61
N PRO A 138 2.34 9.81 24.91
CA PRO A 138 3.09 10.68 24.01
C PRO A 138 3.27 10.04 22.63
N SER A 139 3.22 10.85 21.57
CA SER A 139 3.33 10.37 20.17
C SER A 139 4.57 9.52 19.92
N SER A 140 5.70 9.82 20.56
CA SER A 140 6.93 9.03 20.44
C SER A 140 6.77 7.60 20.93
N VAL A 141 6.01 7.40 22.03
CA VAL A 141 5.73 6.06 22.58
C VAL A 141 4.77 5.30 21.65
N VAL A 142 3.71 5.96 21.21
CA VAL A 142 2.70 5.37 20.28
C VAL A 142 3.35 4.91 18.99
N ILE A 143 4.12 5.78 18.35
CA ILE A 143 4.82 5.48 17.10
C ILE A 143 5.83 4.34 17.30
N GLY A 144 6.57 4.35 18.39
CA GLY A 144 7.53 3.28 18.70
C GLY A 144 6.86 1.92 18.89
N GLN A 145 5.78 1.86 19.67
CA GLN A 145 5.03 0.62 19.94
C GLN A 145 4.38 0.06 18.68
N ILE A 146 3.67 0.90 17.91
CA ILE A 146 3.04 0.49 16.65
C ILE A 146 4.11 0.09 15.64
N GLY A 147 5.24 0.80 15.59
CA GLY A 147 6.36 0.48 14.71
C GLY A 147 6.89 -0.94 14.93
N VAL A 148 7.19 -1.30 16.19
CA VAL A 148 7.70 -2.64 16.52
C VAL A 148 6.74 -3.73 16.09
N ILE A 149 5.44 -3.58 16.39
CA ILE A 149 4.42 -4.58 16.03
C ILE A 149 4.28 -4.67 14.51
N ASN A 150 4.17 -3.54 13.84
CA ASN A 150 3.95 -3.54 12.39
C ASN A 150 5.16 -4.06 11.63
N ILE A 151 6.39 -3.76 12.03
CA ILE A 151 7.60 -4.35 11.42
C ILE A 151 7.54 -5.87 11.49
N SER A 152 7.17 -6.44 12.65
CA SER A 152 7.04 -7.89 12.81
C SER A 152 5.94 -8.48 11.91
N LEU A 153 4.76 -7.82 11.85
CA LEU A 153 3.64 -8.27 11.02
C LEU A 153 3.94 -8.13 9.52
N VAL A 154 4.58 -7.03 9.12
CA VAL A 154 5.03 -6.79 7.74
C VAL A 154 5.99 -7.89 7.30
N PHE A 155 6.93 -8.29 8.16
CA PHE A 155 7.85 -9.38 7.86
C PHE A 155 7.11 -10.68 7.55
N VAL A 156 6.11 -11.03 8.37
CA VAL A 156 5.28 -12.23 8.15
C VAL A 156 4.51 -12.15 6.81
N VAL A 157 3.88 -11.01 6.51
CA VAL A 157 3.14 -10.87 5.24
C VAL A 157 4.07 -10.87 4.04
N ARG A 158 5.25 -10.25 4.12
CA ARG A 158 6.27 -10.32 3.05
C ARG A 158 6.72 -11.76 2.81
N TRP A 159 6.90 -12.54 3.88
CA TRP A 159 7.22 -13.97 3.76
C TRP A 159 6.09 -14.75 3.07
N VAL A 160 4.82 -14.49 3.43
CA VAL A 160 3.65 -15.11 2.79
C VAL A 160 3.60 -14.75 1.30
N VAL A 161 3.82 -13.49 0.94
CA VAL A 161 3.85 -13.04 -0.47
C VAL A 161 4.98 -13.75 -1.23
N ALA A 162 6.18 -13.81 -0.67
CA ALA A 162 7.32 -14.49 -1.29
C ALA A 162 7.06 -15.99 -1.49
N TRP A 163 6.50 -16.65 -0.48
CA TRP A 163 6.18 -18.06 -0.54
C TRP A 163 5.07 -18.35 -1.56
N THR A 164 4.03 -17.50 -1.60
CA THR A 164 2.96 -17.60 -2.62
C THR A 164 3.51 -17.43 -4.02
N ALA A 165 4.44 -16.47 -4.22
CA ALA A 165 5.10 -16.27 -5.51
C ALA A 165 5.89 -17.50 -5.97
N GLN A 166 6.57 -18.19 -5.05
CA GLN A 166 7.30 -19.43 -5.35
C GLN A 166 6.35 -20.61 -5.64
N ALA A 167 5.24 -20.69 -4.91
CA ALA A 167 4.29 -21.80 -5.04
C ALA A 167 3.35 -21.64 -6.26
N THR A 168 3.17 -20.40 -6.75
CA THR A 168 2.24 -20.09 -7.85
C THR A 168 2.89 -19.19 -8.90
N THR A 169 2.56 -17.90 -8.88
CA THR A 169 3.15 -16.84 -9.71
C THR A 169 3.26 -15.54 -8.94
N LEU A 170 4.16 -14.65 -9.36
CA LEU A 170 4.28 -13.33 -8.74
C LEU A 170 3.02 -12.47 -9.00
N SER A 171 2.34 -12.66 -10.14
CA SER A 171 1.02 -12.03 -10.41
C SER A 171 0.00 -12.34 -9.31
N ILE A 172 -0.14 -13.61 -8.91
CA ILE A 172 -1.08 -14.03 -7.85
C ILE A 172 -0.64 -13.49 -6.49
N ALA A 173 0.65 -13.58 -6.19
CA ALA A 173 1.19 -13.12 -4.92
C ALA A 173 0.97 -11.60 -4.69
N LEU A 174 1.10 -10.79 -5.75
CA LEU A 174 0.89 -9.34 -5.68
C LEU A 174 -0.58 -8.94 -5.49
N LEU A 175 -1.54 -9.84 -5.71
CA LEU A 175 -2.94 -9.59 -5.38
C LEU A 175 -3.18 -9.55 -3.86
N ILE A 176 -2.37 -10.26 -3.06
CA ILE A 176 -2.52 -10.31 -1.59
C ILE A 176 -2.51 -8.90 -0.97
N PRO A 177 -1.45 -8.08 -1.13
CA PRO A 177 -1.41 -6.73 -0.55
C PRO A 177 -2.49 -5.80 -1.13
N ALA A 178 -2.89 -6.00 -2.39
CA ALA A 178 -3.96 -5.21 -2.98
C ALA A 178 -5.33 -5.54 -2.36
N VAL A 179 -5.64 -6.81 -2.14
CA VAL A 179 -6.87 -7.25 -1.43
C VAL A 179 -6.85 -6.79 0.03
N MET A 180 -5.68 -6.85 0.70
CA MET A 180 -5.52 -6.29 2.03
C MET A 180 -5.92 -4.81 2.06
N LEU A 181 -5.46 -4.03 1.08
CA LEU A 181 -5.80 -2.61 0.99
C LEU A 181 -7.30 -2.36 0.76
N LEU A 182 -7.98 -3.22 -0.01
CA LEU A 182 -9.44 -3.15 -0.21
C LEU A 182 -10.24 -3.43 1.08
N SER A 183 -9.61 -3.99 2.12
CA SER A 183 -10.23 -4.22 3.42
C SER A 183 -10.20 -2.98 4.34
N VAL A 184 -9.46 -1.94 3.98
CA VAL A 184 -9.32 -0.70 4.77
C VAL A 184 -10.65 -0.02 5.08
N PRO A 185 -11.65 0.04 4.17
CA PRO A 185 -12.95 0.64 4.47
C PRO A 185 -13.64 0.05 5.70
N TYR A 186 -13.38 -1.21 6.03
CA TYR A 186 -13.93 -1.84 7.24
C TYR A 186 -13.44 -1.15 8.53
N PHE A 187 -12.25 -0.54 8.48
CA PHE A 187 -11.64 0.19 9.57
C PHE A 187 -11.93 1.72 9.54
N ALA A 188 -12.80 2.19 8.64
CA ALA A 188 -13.05 3.63 8.46
C ALA A 188 -13.47 4.36 9.76
N LYS A 189 -14.08 3.64 10.69
CA LYS A 189 -14.50 4.21 11.99
C LYS A 189 -13.34 4.74 12.84
N ILE A 190 -12.11 4.22 12.68
CA ILE A 190 -10.95 4.70 13.44
C ILE A 190 -10.57 6.14 13.06
N PHE A 191 -10.94 6.61 11.87
CA PHE A 191 -10.62 7.94 11.37
C PHE A 191 -11.66 8.99 11.76
N LYS A 192 -12.86 8.59 12.21
CA LYS A 192 -13.93 9.51 12.64
C LYS A 192 -13.66 10.19 13.99
N SER A 193 -12.74 9.66 14.76
CA SER A 193 -12.35 10.14 16.10
C SER A 193 -11.02 10.92 16.07
N ALA A 194 -10.49 11.20 14.90
CA ALA A 194 -9.20 11.87 14.72
C ALA A 194 -9.35 13.35 14.33
#